data_34e9ebbb5ae315f759ad98e9e63b0a28
#
_entry.id   34e9ebbb5ae315f759ad98e9e63b0a28
#
_cell.length_a   1.000
_cell.length_b   1.000
_cell.length_c   1.000
_cell.angle_alpha   90.00
_cell.angle_beta   90.00
_cell.angle_gamma   90.00
#
_symmetry.space_group_name_H-M   'P 1'
#
loop_
_entity.id
_entity.type
_entity.pdbx_description
1 polymer ?
#
loop_
_entity_poly.entity_id
_entity_poly.type
_entity_poly.pdbx_seq_one_letter_code
_entity_poly.pdbx_strand_id
1 'polypeptide(L)'
;MRERPSVNAPLACLRFVCSIPSAIVAVAGVHAEPPVGPRVTATPIEHLIVVVGENLSFDNLFATYEPAAGQTIANLLSRGIVNRDGSPGPRFADAVQREASVRDRYAVTPPTGAAFAVLPQPGTTYASGLPQYALDTRFPADLPNGPYRITQYAPYAAAVGDPVHRFFQMWQQIDGGKKDLFTWVAVTSGEGSRRRDDPASGTNQGGVAMGFYSMSQGDAPYFRELAQNYAIADNYHQAILGGTGANFVALSTGHAAVFLSGGQPAVPPPSQIENPDPRRGTNNWYTQSGYRSGSYVACADATQPGVSAIRDYLATLPYKALNDGNCAPGSYYLVNNYDTGYTFDGKPKDLGSAKFVVPPQIAPNIGTALAKANVSWKWYSGGRTGSGIDKDLYCSICDPLTHSTAVMTSALRANLQSIDALFRDLGDEHTLPAVSFVIPPNPESGHPAYSTVSALEKFLTPLIAKVKANPAIWSKTAILVTTDEGGGYYDSGYVQILDFFGDGTRVAMVAVSPFARRGYVDHTYYDHVSVLKFIERNWRLPPLSDRSRDNLPNPEMTGADPYVPANRPAIGDLMNLFQF
;
A
#
# COMPACT_ATOMS: atom_id res chain seq x y z
N MET A 1 61.67 -37.85 -25.82
CA MET A 1 63.04 -38.16 -25.44
C MET A 1 63.22 -37.91 -23.95
N ARG A 2 63.55 -39.04 -23.29
CA ARG A 2 64.27 -39.18 -22.01
C ARG A 2 63.57 -38.58 -20.78
N GLU A 3 63.31 -39.28 -19.73
CA GLU A 3 63.51 -40.59 -19.12
C GLU A 3 63.39 -40.33 -17.61
N ARG A 4 62.71 -41.23 -16.94
CA ARG A 4 62.68 -41.34 -15.45
C ARG A 4 64.05 -41.87 -14.95
N PRO A 5 64.32 -41.79 -13.65
CA PRO A 5 64.25 -43.05 -12.93
C PRO A 5 63.63 -42.99 -11.52
N SER A 6 63.14 -44.17 -11.18
CA SER A 6 62.63 -44.68 -9.90
C SER A 6 63.77 -45.05 -8.92
N VAL A 7 63.57 -45.00 -7.63
CA VAL A 7 64.25 -45.87 -6.63
C VAL A 7 63.27 -46.25 -5.50
N ASN A 8 63.31 -47.54 -5.19
CA ASN A 8 62.51 -48.30 -4.20
C ASN A 8 63.05 -48.19 -2.76
N ALA A 9 62.17 -48.25 -1.79
CA ALA A 9 61.97 -48.95 -0.53
C ALA A 9 63.18 -49.27 0.40
N PRO A 10 63.03 -49.60 1.72
CA PRO A 10 61.97 -50.44 2.31
C PRO A 10 61.46 -50.05 3.73
N LEU A 11 60.43 -50.84 4.13
CA LEU A 11 59.72 -50.93 5.43
C LEU A 11 60.57 -50.94 6.68
N ALA A 12 60.01 -50.27 7.73
CA ALA A 12 60.17 -50.71 9.13
C ALA A 12 58.84 -50.52 9.89
N CYS A 13 58.27 -51.62 10.33
CA CYS A 13 57.11 -51.67 11.24
C CYS A 13 57.52 -51.22 12.64
N LEU A 14 56.83 -50.25 13.21
CA LEU A 14 56.77 -50.02 14.67
C LEU A 14 55.30 -49.99 15.09
N ARG A 15 54.88 -51.01 15.84
CA ARG A 15 53.57 -51.05 16.48
C ARG A 15 53.58 -50.14 17.70
N PHE A 16 52.79 -49.05 17.67
CA PHE A 16 52.37 -48.34 18.86
C PHE A 16 50.94 -48.69 19.19
N VAL A 17 50.74 -49.28 20.34
CA VAL A 17 49.42 -49.48 20.95
C VAL A 17 49.00 -48.16 21.56
N CYS A 18 48.05 -47.45 20.94
CA CYS A 18 47.40 -46.29 21.55
C CYS A 18 46.06 -46.74 22.14
N SER A 19 45.97 -46.70 23.45
CA SER A 19 44.74 -46.84 24.22
C SER A 19 43.87 -45.60 23.99
N ILE A 20 42.71 -45.77 23.39
CA ILE A 20 41.71 -44.69 23.22
C ILE A 20 40.82 -44.73 24.47
N PRO A 21 40.70 -43.64 25.24
CA PRO A 21 39.66 -43.54 26.26
C PRO A 21 38.29 -43.35 25.58
N SER A 22 37.35 -44.24 25.89
CA SER A 22 35.94 -44.09 25.48
C SER A 22 35.34 -42.85 26.13
N ALA A 23 35.25 -41.76 25.36
CA ALA A 23 34.42 -40.62 25.74
C ALA A 23 32.95 -40.99 25.55
N ILE A 24 32.20 -41.12 26.63
CA ILE A 24 30.75 -41.20 26.64
C ILE A 24 30.23 -39.82 26.20
N VAL A 25 29.82 -39.68 24.94
CA VAL A 25 29.07 -38.53 24.46
C VAL A 25 27.68 -38.62 25.08
N ALA A 26 27.42 -37.85 26.12
CA ALA A 26 26.08 -37.60 26.60
C ALA A 26 25.30 -36.91 25.50
N VAL A 27 24.41 -37.63 24.82
CA VAL A 27 23.42 -37.03 23.95
C VAL A 27 22.51 -36.20 24.87
N ALA A 28 22.73 -34.87 24.89
CA ALA A 28 21.77 -33.95 25.47
C ALA A 28 20.45 -34.13 24.70
N GLY A 29 19.46 -34.70 25.35
CA GLY A 29 18.10 -34.80 24.80
C GLY A 29 17.64 -33.37 24.50
N VAL A 30 17.35 -33.09 23.23
CA VAL A 30 16.58 -31.92 22.85
C VAL A 30 15.22 -32.09 23.50
N HIS A 31 15.06 -31.48 24.67
CA HIS A 31 13.72 -31.30 25.23
C HIS A 31 12.96 -30.43 24.23
N ALA A 32 12.04 -31.03 23.46
CA ALA A 32 11.03 -30.27 22.76
C ALA A 32 10.30 -29.43 23.83
N GLU A 33 10.38 -28.12 23.74
CA GLU A 33 9.53 -27.26 24.55
C GLU A 33 8.07 -27.73 24.38
N PRO A 34 7.28 -27.80 25.48
CA PRO A 34 5.89 -28.18 25.37
C PRO A 34 5.20 -27.21 24.41
N PRO A 35 4.22 -27.67 23.63
CA PRO A 35 3.49 -26.80 22.73
C PRO A 35 2.93 -25.64 23.54
N VAL A 36 3.43 -24.44 23.24
CA VAL A 36 2.93 -23.20 23.84
C VAL A 36 1.48 -23.11 23.42
N GLY A 37 0.55 -23.16 24.38
CA GLY A 37 -0.89 -22.97 24.11
C GLY A 37 -1.13 -21.64 23.37
N PRO A 38 -2.31 -21.42 22.79
CA PRO A 38 -2.62 -20.21 22.04
C PRO A 38 -2.23 -18.97 22.89
N ARG A 39 -1.47 -18.04 22.29
CA ARG A 39 -1.03 -16.83 23.01
C ARG A 39 -2.25 -16.05 23.46
N VAL A 40 -2.26 -15.69 24.73
CA VAL A 40 -3.29 -14.79 25.27
C VAL A 40 -3.11 -13.41 24.63
N THR A 41 -4.14 -12.93 23.95
CA THR A 41 -4.18 -11.59 23.35
C THR A 41 -4.25 -10.51 24.43
N ALA A 42 -3.81 -9.29 24.10
CA ALA A 42 -3.86 -8.14 24.99
C ALA A 42 -5.27 -7.54 25.09
N THR A 43 -6.13 -7.83 24.12
CA THR A 43 -7.53 -7.42 24.04
C THR A 43 -8.43 -8.64 23.85
N PRO A 44 -9.76 -8.52 23.91
CA PRO A 44 -10.68 -9.61 23.59
C PRO A 44 -10.67 -10.05 22.11
N ILE A 45 -9.90 -9.37 21.24
CA ILE A 45 -9.81 -9.70 19.81
C ILE A 45 -8.87 -10.90 19.63
N GLU A 46 -9.43 -12.05 19.28
CA GLU A 46 -8.71 -13.29 18.97
C GLU A 46 -8.55 -13.49 17.46
N HIS A 47 -9.41 -12.83 16.64
CA HIS A 47 -9.36 -12.86 15.18
C HIS A 47 -9.30 -11.43 14.62
N LEU A 48 -8.29 -11.14 13.82
CA LEU A 48 -8.17 -9.92 13.02
C LEU A 48 -8.29 -10.27 11.55
N ILE A 49 -9.23 -9.63 10.84
CA ILE A 49 -9.41 -9.75 9.39
C ILE A 49 -9.13 -8.39 8.78
N VAL A 50 -8.11 -8.28 7.94
CA VAL A 50 -7.73 -7.05 7.23
C VAL A 50 -8.10 -7.19 5.77
N VAL A 51 -9.10 -6.45 5.31
CA VAL A 51 -9.54 -6.44 3.91
C VAL A 51 -8.96 -5.20 3.24
N VAL A 52 -8.23 -5.40 2.14
CA VAL A 52 -7.58 -4.31 1.41
C VAL A 52 -8.12 -4.28 -0.02
N GLY A 53 -8.90 -3.23 -0.33
CA GLY A 53 -9.29 -2.87 -1.69
C GLY A 53 -8.23 -2.00 -2.36
N GLU A 54 -8.57 -1.38 -3.51
CA GLU A 54 -7.60 -0.65 -4.33
C GLU A 54 -8.09 0.74 -4.74
N ASN A 55 -7.16 1.70 -4.69
CA ASN A 55 -7.15 2.99 -5.38
C ASN A 55 -8.30 3.95 -5.03
N LEU A 56 -8.62 4.11 -3.75
CA LEU A 56 -9.62 5.07 -3.30
C LEU A 56 -9.03 6.01 -2.24
N SER A 57 -8.86 7.29 -2.54
CA SER A 57 -8.51 8.27 -1.50
C SER A 57 -9.68 8.47 -0.53
N PHE A 58 -9.38 9.00 0.66
CA PHE A 58 -10.43 9.27 1.65
C PHE A 58 -11.50 10.22 1.11
N ASP A 59 -11.10 11.33 0.51
CA ASP A 59 -12.06 12.28 -0.04
C ASP A 59 -12.75 11.76 -1.32
N ASN A 60 -12.15 10.84 -2.08
CA ASN A 60 -12.85 10.20 -3.19
C ASN A 60 -14.06 9.38 -2.71
N LEU A 61 -13.97 8.74 -1.52
CA LEU A 61 -15.03 7.88 -0.98
C LEU A 61 -15.90 8.57 0.08
N PHE A 62 -15.30 9.35 1.00
CA PHE A 62 -15.98 9.97 2.15
C PHE A 62 -16.20 11.49 2.00
N ALA A 63 -16.08 12.05 0.78
CA ALA A 63 -16.18 13.49 0.50
C ALA A 63 -17.35 14.20 1.20
N THR A 64 -18.50 13.57 1.25
CA THR A 64 -19.74 14.14 1.78
C THR A 64 -20.37 13.29 2.90
N TYR A 65 -19.57 12.44 3.56
CA TYR A 65 -20.04 11.74 4.75
C TYR A 65 -20.24 12.72 5.90
N GLU A 66 -21.38 12.59 6.57
CA GLU A 66 -21.74 13.35 7.77
C GLU A 66 -21.71 12.40 8.96
N PRO A 67 -20.82 12.61 9.94
CA PRO A 67 -20.71 11.73 11.10
C PRO A 67 -21.88 11.91 12.08
N ALA A 68 -21.97 11.04 13.07
CA ALA A 68 -22.95 11.12 14.14
C ALA A 68 -22.84 12.46 14.89
N ALA A 69 -23.93 12.89 15.52
CA ALA A 69 -23.95 14.12 16.29
C ALA A 69 -22.86 14.13 17.37
N GLY A 70 -22.10 15.22 17.45
CA GLY A 70 -20.96 15.38 18.37
C GLY A 70 -19.63 14.82 17.86
N GLN A 71 -19.61 14.18 16.71
CA GLN A 71 -18.38 13.79 16.01
C GLN A 71 -18.02 14.84 14.94
N THR A 72 -16.73 14.95 14.66
CA THR A 72 -16.19 15.75 13.54
C THR A 72 -15.53 14.86 12.51
N ILE A 73 -15.31 15.38 11.30
CA ILE A 73 -14.61 14.71 10.22
C ILE A 73 -13.93 15.75 9.35
N ALA A 74 -12.75 15.45 8.81
CA ALA A 74 -12.10 16.29 7.81
C ALA A 74 -12.33 15.73 6.41
N ASN A 75 -13.32 16.25 5.68
CA ASN A 75 -13.59 15.89 4.30
C ASN A 75 -13.99 17.12 3.46
N LEU A 76 -14.30 16.95 2.18
CA LEU A 76 -14.64 18.07 1.30
C LEU A 76 -15.86 18.86 1.78
N LEU A 77 -16.88 18.17 2.30
CA LEU A 77 -18.08 18.82 2.83
C LEU A 77 -17.78 19.64 4.08
N SER A 78 -17.15 19.06 5.09
CA SER A 78 -16.85 19.72 6.36
C SER A 78 -15.89 20.90 6.20
N ARG A 79 -15.02 20.84 5.20
CA ARG A 79 -14.11 21.94 4.81
C ARG A 79 -14.80 23.02 4.00
N GLY A 80 -16.06 22.82 3.58
CA GLY A 80 -16.81 23.75 2.74
C GLY A 80 -16.33 23.81 1.29
N ILE A 81 -15.52 22.84 0.84
CA ILE A 81 -15.06 22.76 -0.54
C ILE A 81 -16.22 22.38 -1.45
N VAL A 82 -17.06 21.43 -1.03
CA VAL A 82 -18.30 21.06 -1.72
C VAL A 82 -19.51 21.19 -0.81
N ASN A 83 -20.69 21.35 -1.41
CA ASN A 83 -21.98 21.29 -0.73
C ASN A 83 -22.45 19.82 -0.60
N ARG A 84 -23.55 19.58 0.14
CA ARG A 84 -24.15 18.24 0.31
C ARG A 84 -24.60 17.59 -1.01
N ASP A 85 -25.00 18.38 -1.99
CA ASP A 85 -25.39 17.90 -3.32
C ASP A 85 -24.19 17.62 -4.23
N GLY A 86 -22.97 17.91 -3.78
CA GLY A 86 -21.74 17.75 -4.53
C GLY A 86 -21.40 18.96 -5.42
N SER A 87 -22.20 20.03 -5.40
CA SER A 87 -21.90 21.28 -6.09
C SER A 87 -20.73 22.04 -5.39
N PRO A 88 -20.07 23.00 -6.08
CA PRO A 88 -19.06 23.87 -5.48
C PRO A 88 -19.53 24.55 -4.20
N GLY A 89 -18.78 24.39 -3.10
CA GLY A 89 -19.05 25.01 -1.82
C GLY A 89 -18.42 26.42 -1.68
N PRO A 90 -18.61 27.09 -0.53
CA PRO A 90 -18.10 28.45 -0.30
C PRO A 90 -16.57 28.54 -0.30
N ARG A 91 -15.88 27.42 -0.07
CA ARG A 91 -14.40 27.32 -0.08
C ARG A 91 -13.88 26.47 -1.24
N PHE A 92 -14.64 26.34 -2.32
CA PHE A 92 -14.25 25.58 -3.50
C PHE A 92 -12.90 26.01 -4.08
N ALA A 93 -12.58 27.31 -3.96
CA ALA A 93 -11.32 27.89 -4.40
C ALA A 93 -10.08 27.29 -3.69
N ASP A 94 -10.23 26.66 -2.52
CA ASP A 94 -9.14 26.03 -1.78
C ASP A 94 -8.64 24.73 -2.46
N ALA A 95 -9.43 24.16 -3.37
CA ALA A 95 -9.10 22.95 -4.11
C ALA A 95 -8.79 23.18 -5.60
N VAL A 96 -8.65 24.44 -6.01
CA VAL A 96 -8.33 24.83 -7.39
C VAL A 96 -6.99 24.26 -7.81
N GLN A 97 -6.97 23.62 -8.97
CA GLN A 97 -5.78 22.98 -9.55
C GLN A 97 -5.02 23.96 -10.46
N ARG A 98 -3.69 23.86 -10.42
CA ARG A 98 -2.76 24.78 -11.09
C ARG A 98 -1.80 24.02 -11.98
N GLU A 99 -1.16 24.71 -12.89
CA GLU A 99 -0.02 24.22 -13.64
C GLU A 99 1.29 24.59 -12.92
N ALA A 100 2.32 23.74 -13.03
CA ALA A 100 3.66 24.16 -12.64
C ALA A 100 4.23 25.13 -13.68
N SER A 101 4.93 26.18 -13.22
CA SER A 101 5.58 27.16 -14.09
C SER A 101 6.99 26.72 -14.52
N VAL A 102 7.66 25.85 -13.75
CA VAL A 102 8.97 25.25 -14.08
C VAL A 102 8.74 23.78 -14.46
N ARG A 103 9.16 23.41 -15.67
CA ARG A 103 8.81 22.14 -16.31
C ARG A 103 10.01 21.41 -16.93
N ASP A 104 11.21 21.93 -16.74
CA ASP A 104 12.45 21.42 -17.34
C ASP A 104 13.25 20.51 -16.40
N ARG A 105 12.83 20.40 -15.15
CA ARG A 105 13.43 19.56 -14.11
C ARG A 105 12.39 19.11 -13.11
N TYR A 106 12.64 17.96 -12.49
CA TYR A 106 11.81 17.49 -11.39
C TYR A 106 12.00 18.35 -10.14
N ALA A 107 10.90 18.67 -9.47
CA ALA A 107 10.87 19.28 -8.14
C ALA A 107 9.67 18.71 -7.36
N VAL A 108 9.82 18.51 -6.06
CA VAL A 108 8.72 18.06 -5.17
C VAL A 108 7.64 19.12 -5.07
N THR A 109 8.06 20.38 -4.96
CA THR A 109 7.18 21.55 -4.84
C THR A 109 7.54 22.58 -5.91
N PRO A 110 7.21 22.31 -7.20
CA PRO A 110 7.53 23.25 -8.26
C PRO A 110 6.74 24.56 -8.06
N PRO A 111 7.30 25.71 -8.43
CA PRO A 111 6.54 26.95 -8.45
C PRO A 111 5.29 26.80 -9.33
N THR A 112 4.14 27.21 -8.80
CA THR A 112 2.87 27.13 -9.53
C THR A 112 2.64 28.38 -10.38
N GLY A 113 1.99 28.18 -11.52
CA GLY A 113 1.58 29.21 -12.47
C GLY A 113 0.07 29.46 -12.46
N ALA A 114 -0.52 29.56 -13.64
CA ALA A 114 -1.95 29.78 -13.80
C ALA A 114 -2.78 28.59 -13.26
N ALA A 115 -3.96 28.90 -12.74
CA ALA A 115 -4.98 27.90 -12.50
C ALA A 115 -5.56 27.42 -13.85
N PHE A 116 -6.00 26.16 -13.91
CA PHE A 116 -6.81 25.70 -15.04
C PHE A 116 -8.11 26.53 -15.10
N ALA A 117 -8.51 26.97 -16.28
CA ALA A 117 -9.78 27.68 -16.44
C ALA A 117 -10.98 26.73 -16.14
N VAL A 118 -10.87 25.50 -16.61
CA VAL A 118 -11.77 24.35 -16.34
C VAL A 118 -10.92 23.10 -16.20
N LEU A 119 -11.43 22.05 -15.59
CA LEU A 119 -10.72 20.77 -15.61
C LEU A 119 -10.67 20.23 -17.05
N PRO A 120 -9.56 19.60 -17.46
CA PRO A 120 -9.56 18.81 -18.69
C PRO A 120 -10.66 17.75 -18.62
N GLN A 121 -11.40 17.57 -19.72
CA GLN A 121 -12.42 16.53 -19.78
C GLN A 121 -11.79 15.16 -19.46
N PRO A 122 -12.38 14.35 -18.55
CA PRO A 122 -11.86 13.03 -18.21
C PRO A 122 -11.64 12.15 -19.45
N GLY A 123 -10.57 11.35 -19.40
CA GLY A 123 -10.28 10.36 -20.43
C GLY A 123 -10.78 8.97 -20.03
N THR A 124 -10.96 8.10 -21.01
CA THR A 124 -11.36 6.69 -20.82
C THR A 124 -10.16 5.77 -20.59
N THR A 125 -9.00 6.33 -20.30
CA THR A 125 -7.77 5.56 -20.12
C THR A 125 -7.98 4.53 -19.01
N TYR A 126 -7.83 3.26 -19.40
CA TYR A 126 -8.10 2.07 -18.58
C TYR A 126 -9.58 1.85 -18.17
N ALA A 127 -10.52 2.76 -18.41
CA ALA A 127 -11.92 2.53 -18.05
C ALA A 127 -12.49 1.30 -18.80
N SER A 128 -12.79 0.24 -18.09
CA SER A 128 -13.28 -1.02 -18.65
C SER A 128 -14.60 -0.84 -19.36
N GLY A 129 -14.75 -1.49 -20.51
CA GLY A 129 -15.97 -1.43 -21.31
C GLY A 129 -16.13 -0.17 -22.17
N LEU A 130 -15.16 0.77 -22.13
CA LEU A 130 -15.16 1.98 -22.96
C LEU A 130 -14.03 1.95 -24.01
N PRO A 131 -14.17 2.72 -25.11
CA PRO A 131 -13.08 2.92 -26.05
C PRO A 131 -11.86 3.48 -25.32
N GLN A 132 -10.72 2.80 -25.39
CA GLN A 132 -9.53 3.20 -24.66
C GLN A 132 -8.86 4.43 -25.27
N TYR A 133 -8.24 5.25 -24.41
CA TYR A 133 -7.47 6.44 -24.82
C TYR A 133 -8.30 7.45 -25.62
N ALA A 134 -9.52 7.73 -25.19
CA ALA A 134 -10.42 8.72 -25.78
C ALA A 134 -10.95 9.68 -24.72
N LEU A 135 -11.58 10.77 -25.14
CA LEU A 135 -12.37 11.60 -24.21
C LEU A 135 -13.55 10.79 -23.68
N ASP A 136 -13.81 10.88 -22.40
CA ASP A 136 -14.99 10.28 -21.78
C ASP A 136 -16.19 11.21 -21.96
N THR A 137 -17.00 10.91 -22.98
CA THR A 137 -18.15 11.74 -23.35
C THR A 137 -19.30 11.73 -22.35
N ARG A 138 -19.20 10.93 -21.28
CA ARG A 138 -20.14 11.00 -20.16
C ARG A 138 -19.95 12.30 -19.36
N PHE A 139 -18.74 12.84 -19.34
CA PHE A 139 -18.39 14.06 -18.61
C PHE A 139 -18.38 15.27 -19.56
N PRO A 140 -18.81 16.45 -19.09
CA PRO A 140 -18.76 17.67 -19.91
C PRO A 140 -17.31 18.17 -20.07
N ALA A 141 -17.10 18.99 -21.10
CA ALA A 141 -15.80 19.61 -21.38
C ALA A 141 -15.50 20.86 -20.53
N ASP A 142 -16.47 21.32 -19.72
CA ASP A 142 -16.43 22.55 -18.93
C ASP A 142 -16.59 22.28 -17.41
N LEU A 143 -16.11 21.15 -16.94
CA LEU A 143 -16.08 20.84 -15.50
C LEU A 143 -15.37 21.98 -14.73
N PRO A 144 -15.95 22.50 -13.63
CA PRO A 144 -15.29 23.47 -12.77
C PRO A 144 -13.93 22.96 -12.29
N ASN A 145 -12.96 23.85 -12.16
CA ASN A 145 -11.62 23.51 -11.68
C ASN A 145 -11.62 23.23 -10.16
N GLY A 146 -11.84 21.98 -9.79
CA GLY A 146 -11.90 21.48 -8.42
C GLY A 146 -12.67 20.15 -8.34
N PRO A 147 -12.95 19.63 -7.13
CA PRO A 147 -13.65 18.36 -6.94
C PRO A 147 -15.07 18.36 -7.53
N TYR A 148 -15.46 17.29 -8.17
CA TYR A 148 -16.80 17.09 -8.73
C TYR A 148 -17.35 15.69 -8.45
N ARG A 149 -18.68 15.56 -8.36
CA ARG A 149 -19.36 14.29 -8.12
C ARG A 149 -19.37 13.44 -9.39
N ILE A 150 -18.74 12.26 -9.35
CA ILE A 150 -18.66 11.31 -10.47
C ILE A 150 -20.07 10.87 -10.90
N THR A 151 -20.94 10.54 -9.94
CA THR A 151 -22.26 9.97 -10.20
C THR A 151 -23.29 10.96 -10.75
N GLN A 152 -22.92 12.23 -10.89
CA GLN A 152 -23.69 13.16 -11.70
C GLN A 152 -23.62 12.83 -13.19
N TYR A 153 -22.55 12.17 -13.64
CA TYR A 153 -22.22 11.95 -15.06
C TYR A 153 -22.10 10.47 -15.41
N ALA A 154 -21.58 9.64 -14.53
CA ALA A 154 -21.42 8.22 -14.75
C ALA A 154 -22.15 7.41 -13.66
N PRO A 155 -22.84 6.30 -13.99
CA PRO A 155 -23.48 5.45 -12.99
C PRO A 155 -22.50 4.96 -11.92
N TYR A 156 -22.95 4.80 -10.69
CA TYR A 156 -22.14 4.33 -9.56
C TYR A 156 -21.43 2.98 -9.80
N ALA A 157 -22.04 2.12 -10.61
CA ALA A 157 -21.48 0.82 -10.99
C ALA A 157 -20.64 0.86 -12.28
N ALA A 158 -20.36 2.05 -12.84
CA ALA A 158 -19.57 2.17 -14.05
C ALA A 158 -18.11 2.46 -13.74
N ALA A 159 -17.19 1.80 -14.48
CA ALA A 159 -15.78 2.12 -14.42
C ALA A 159 -15.51 3.56 -14.90
N VAL A 160 -14.54 4.20 -14.27
CA VAL A 160 -14.00 5.51 -14.62
C VAL A 160 -12.51 5.40 -14.89
N GLY A 161 -11.87 6.46 -15.37
CA GLY A 161 -10.43 6.47 -15.61
C GLY A 161 -9.63 6.27 -14.33
N ASP A 162 -8.37 5.87 -14.51
CA ASP A 162 -7.41 5.60 -13.44
C ASP A 162 -6.30 6.67 -13.47
N PRO A 163 -6.27 7.64 -12.55
CA PRO A 163 -5.26 8.69 -12.54
C PRO A 163 -3.87 8.15 -12.23
N VAL A 164 -2.85 8.91 -12.62
CA VAL A 164 -1.46 8.57 -12.30
C VAL A 164 -1.23 8.52 -10.78
N HIS A 165 -0.56 7.46 -10.31
CA HIS A 165 -0.24 7.20 -8.92
C HIS A 165 1.14 6.53 -8.78
N ARG A 166 2.19 7.18 -9.33
CA ARG A 166 3.59 6.76 -9.25
C ARG A 166 4.36 7.62 -8.26
N PHE A 167 5.44 7.10 -7.74
CA PHE A 167 6.20 7.63 -6.62
C PHE A 167 6.53 9.14 -6.75
N PHE A 168 7.29 9.52 -7.73
CA PHE A 168 7.70 10.92 -7.89
C PHE A 168 6.53 11.84 -8.26
N GLN A 169 5.54 11.33 -8.98
CA GLN A 169 4.33 12.06 -9.36
C GLN A 169 3.46 12.33 -8.13
N MET A 170 3.33 11.37 -7.22
CA MET A 170 2.54 11.55 -5.99
C MET A 170 3.20 12.55 -5.02
N TRP A 171 4.53 12.66 -4.99
CA TRP A 171 5.21 13.75 -4.30
C TRP A 171 4.79 15.13 -4.81
N GLN A 172 4.66 15.28 -6.14
CA GLN A 172 4.18 16.54 -6.74
C GLN A 172 2.67 16.76 -6.49
N GLN A 173 1.86 15.69 -6.42
CA GLN A 173 0.44 15.82 -6.04
C GLN A 173 0.28 16.38 -4.63
N ILE A 174 1.13 15.96 -3.69
CA ILE A 174 1.14 16.50 -2.32
C ILE A 174 1.64 17.95 -2.31
N ASP A 175 2.61 18.31 -3.12
CA ASP A 175 3.19 19.66 -3.29
C ASP A 175 3.45 20.40 -1.97
N GLY A 176 4.10 19.71 -1.03
CA GLY A 176 4.39 20.31 0.28
C GLY A 176 3.13 20.64 1.10
N GLY A 177 2.00 20.05 0.77
CA GLY A 177 0.70 20.22 1.43
C GLY A 177 -0.27 21.16 0.70
N LYS A 178 0.13 21.81 -0.41
CA LYS A 178 -0.77 22.69 -1.20
C LYS A 178 -1.80 21.90 -2.00
N LYS A 179 -1.42 20.70 -2.53
CA LYS A 179 -2.32 19.77 -3.23
C LYS A 179 -3.01 20.37 -4.46
N ASP A 180 -2.37 21.29 -5.11
CA ASP A 180 -2.91 22.02 -6.26
C ASP A 180 -2.35 21.56 -7.61
N LEU A 181 -1.62 20.42 -7.63
CA LEU A 181 -0.99 19.86 -8.84
C LEU A 181 -1.51 18.49 -9.28
N PHE A 182 -2.57 17.94 -8.69
CA PHE A 182 -3.13 16.64 -9.08
C PHE A 182 -3.50 16.60 -10.56
N THR A 183 -4.25 17.61 -11.03
CA THR A 183 -4.64 17.72 -12.43
C THR A 183 -3.43 17.90 -13.35
N TRP A 184 -2.49 18.77 -13.01
CA TRP A 184 -1.31 19.01 -13.83
C TRP A 184 -0.43 17.76 -13.98
N VAL A 185 -0.17 17.07 -12.89
CA VAL A 185 0.60 15.81 -12.88
C VAL A 185 -0.08 14.78 -13.77
N ALA A 186 -1.39 14.58 -13.62
CA ALA A 186 -2.14 13.59 -14.38
C ALA A 186 -2.26 13.93 -15.88
N VAL A 187 -2.17 15.22 -16.24
CA VAL A 187 -2.11 15.66 -17.65
C VAL A 187 -0.73 15.42 -18.27
N THR A 188 0.34 15.59 -17.51
CA THR A 188 1.69 15.72 -18.06
C THR A 188 2.60 14.51 -17.84
N SER A 189 2.24 13.57 -16.98
CA SER A 189 3.15 12.48 -16.59
C SER A 189 3.26 11.35 -17.61
N GLY A 190 2.35 11.19 -18.52
CA GLY A 190 2.32 10.06 -19.45
C GLY A 190 1.92 8.71 -18.84
N GLU A 191 1.70 8.64 -17.55
CA GLU A 191 1.23 7.44 -16.88
C GLU A 191 -0.16 7.04 -17.41
N GLY A 192 -0.35 5.75 -17.65
CA GLY A 192 -1.60 5.26 -18.19
C GLY A 192 -1.81 5.54 -19.69
N SER A 193 -0.91 6.26 -20.36
CA SER A 193 -0.99 6.58 -21.78
C SER A 193 0.03 5.78 -22.59
N ARG A 194 -0.38 5.26 -23.74
CA ARG A 194 0.53 4.70 -24.73
C ARG A 194 1.23 5.78 -25.58
N ARG A 195 0.71 7.00 -25.55
CA ARG A 195 1.19 8.15 -26.33
C ARG A 195 2.10 9.01 -25.48
N ARG A 196 3.33 8.57 -25.31
CA ARG A 196 4.33 9.32 -24.53
C ARG A 196 4.68 10.70 -25.08
N ASP A 197 4.39 10.93 -26.36
CA ASP A 197 4.82 12.12 -27.09
C ASP A 197 3.73 13.20 -27.19
N ASP A 198 2.52 12.91 -26.69
CA ASP A 198 1.39 13.84 -26.74
C ASP A 198 0.57 13.82 -25.46
N PRO A 199 1.03 14.50 -24.41
CA PRO A 199 0.30 14.57 -23.14
C PRO A 199 -0.97 15.42 -23.22
N ALA A 200 -1.12 16.26 -24.24
CA ALA A 200 -2.26 17.15 -24.39
C ALA A 200 -3.42 16.53 -25.17
N SER A 201 -3.25 15.35 -25.79
CA SER A 201 -4.33 14.69 -26.48
C SER A 201 -5.36 14.14 -25.50
N GLY A 202 -6.62 13.95 -25.93
CA GLY A 202 -7.77 13.54 -25.12
C GLY A 202 -7.66 12.23 -24.32
N THR A 203 -6.45 11.82 -24.00
CA THR A 203 -6.13 10.63 -23.20
C THR A 203 -5.63 10.96 -21.79
N ASN A 204 -5.57 12.26 -21.44
CA ASN A 204 -5.09 12.67 -20.14
C ASN A 204 -6.09 12.32 -19.02
N GLN A 205 -5.57 12.18 -17.82
CA GLN A 205 -6.30 11.80 -16.63
C GLN A 205 -6.55 12.98 -15.67
N GLY A 206 -6.25 14.20 -16.10
CA GLY A 206 -6.28 15.39 -15.23
C GLY A 206 -7.64 15.65 -14.60
N GLY A 207 -8.71 15.53 -15.37
CA GLY A 207 -10.08 15.68 -14.85
C GLY A 207 -10.49 14.52 -13.94
N VAL A 208 -10.06 13.29 -14.23
CA VAL A 208 -10.41 12.10 -13.43
C VAL A 208 -9.92 12.25 -11.98
N ALA A 209 -8.73 12.82 -11.79
CA ALA A 209 -8.12 12.96 -10.47
C ALA A 209 -8.96 13.75 -9.45
N MET A 210 -9.89 14.59 -9.90
CA MET A 210 -10.73 15.43 -9.04
C MET A 210 -12.12 14.84 -8.76
N GLY A 211 -12.41 13.63 -9.24
CA GLY A 211 -13.70 12.96 -9.05
C GLY A 211 -13.89 12.39 -7.65
N PHE A 212 -15.12 12.46 -7.13
CA PHE A 212 -15.51 11.84 -5.86
C PHE A 212 -16.89 11.20 -5.92
N TYR A 213 -17.17 10.26 -5.01
CA TYR A 213 -18.48 9.67 -4.73
C TYR A 213 -19.17 10.40 -3.58
N SER A 214 -20.49 10.61 -3.68
CA SER A 214 -21.24 11.40 -2.71
C SER A 214 -22.18 10.55 -1.85
N MET A 215 -21.76 10.26 -0.61
CA MET A 215 -22.57 9.51 0.34
C MET A 215 -23.87 10.24 0.71
N SER A 216 -23.88 11.57 0.72
CA SER A 216 -25.09 12.37 0.95
C SER A 216 -26.12 12.28 -0.20
N GLN A 217 -25.68 11.84 -1.38
CA GLN A 217 -26.51 11.61 -2.56
C GLN A 217 -26.77 10.12 -2.85
N GLY A 218 -26.37 9.24 -1.92
CA GLY A 218 -26.66 7.81 -1.99
C GLY A 218 -25.56 6.94 -2.56
N ASP A 219 -24.40 7.49 -2.89
CA ASP A 219 -23.23 6.70 -3.28
C ASP A 219 -22.61 6.01 -2.04
N ALA A 220 -21.87 4.92 -2.25
CA ALA A 220 -21.21 4.14 -1.24
C ALA A 220 -22.11 3.79 -0.02
N PRO A 221 -23.29 3.22 -0.24
CA PRO A 221 -24.30 3.01 0.81
C PRO A 221 -23.82 2.06 1.90
N TYR A 222 -23.02 1.03 1.56
CA TYR A 222 -22.53 0.09 2.54
C TYR A 222 -21.38 0.67 3.37
N PHE A 223 -20.46 1.40 2.77
CA PHE A 223 -19.43 2.14 3.52
C PHE A 223 -20.06 3.16 4.48
N ARG A 224 -21.11 3.85 4.03
CA ARG A 224 -21.88 4.76 4.90
C ARG A 224 -22.53 4.01 6.07
N GLU A 225 -23.15 2.85 5.84
CA GLU A 225 -23.73 2.00 6.87
C GLU A 225 -22.66 1.57 7.90
N LEU A 226 -21.49 1.12 7.42
CA LEU A 226 -20.39 0.71 8.28
C LEU A 226 -19.89 1.89 9.13
N ALA A 227 -19.69 3.06 8.55
CA ALA A 227 -19.24 4.26 9.27
C ALA A 227 -20.26 4.74 10.33
N GLN A 228 -21.56 4.59 10.07
CA GLN A 228 -22.61 4.95 11.03
C GLN A 228 -22.70 3.99 12.22
N ASN A 229 -22.32 2.73 12.03
CA ASN A 229 -22.48 1.69 13.05
C ASN A 229 -21.19 1.30 13.76
N TYR A 230 -20.03 1.66 13.19
CA TYR A 230 -18.70 1.29 13.69
C TYR A 230 -17.76 2.50 13.69
N ALA A 231 -16.47 2.28 13.88
CA ALA A 231 -15.48 3.35 13.91
C ALA A 231 -14.78 3.52 12.55
N ILE A 232 -14.47 4.77 12.22
CA ILE A 232 -13.62 5.11 11.08
C ILE A 232 -12.45 5.96 11.52
N ALA A 233 -11.32 5.92 10.79
CA ALA A 233 -10.27 6.92 10.91
C ALA A 233 -10.29 7.82 9.67
N ASP A 234 -10.31 9.14 9.90
CA ASP A 234 -10.24 10.14 8.83
C ASP A 234 -8.83 10.73 8.67
N ASN A 235 -7.83 10.05 9.26
CA ASN A 235 -6.42 10.41 9.23
C ASN A 235 -5.55 9.15 9.07
N TYR A 236 -5.98 8.21 8.22
CA TYR A 236 -5.27 6.99 7.87
C TYR A 236 -4.74 7.10 6.44
N HIS A 237 -3.48 6.72 6.23
CA HIS A 237 -2.71 7.04 5.03
C HIS A 237 -2.14 5.80 4.34
N GLN A 238 -1.94 5.89 3.01
CA GLN A 238 -1.04 4.98 2.33
C GLN A 238 0.39 5.20 2.82
N ALA A 239 1.17 4.13 2.99
CA ALA A 239 2.49 4.21 3.60
C ALA A 239 3.58 4.74 2.66
N ILE A 240 3.45 4.51 1.37
CA ILE A 240 4.43 4.92 0.35
C ILE A 240 3.73 5.78 -0.69
N LEU A 241 4.31 6.93 -1.04
CA LEU A 241 3.90 7.76 -2.18
C LEU A 241 4.21 7.06 -3.50
N GLY A 242 3.65 5.86 -3.70
CA GLY A 242 3.99 5.00 -4.82
C GLY A 242 2.87 4.00 -5.11
N GLY A 243 3.16 3.04 -5.98
CA GLY A 243 2.15 2.12 -6.45
C GLY A 243 1.74 1.03 -5.46
N THR A 244 0.70 0.31 -5.82
CA THR A 244 0.09 -0.83 -5.14
C THR A 244 1.12 -1.79 -4.52
N GLY A 245 2.08 -2.27 -5.34
CA GLY A 245 3.06 -3.27 -4.86
C GLY A 245 3.96 -2.75 -3.75
N ALA A 246 4.38 -1.48 -3.80
CA ALA A 246 5.18 -0.86 -2.76
C ALA A 246 4.37 -0.72 -1.45
N ASN A 247 3.08 -0.35 -1.53
CA ASN A 247 2.20 -0.22 -0.37
C ASN A 247 1.87 -1.57 0.27
N PHE A 248 1.62 -2.62 -0.51
CA PHE A 248 1.44 -3.97 0.03
C PHE A 248 2.72 -4.53 0.68
N VAL A 249 3.90 -4.23 0.13
CA VAL A 249 5.16 -4.58 0.79
C VAL A 249 5.27 -3.86 2.13
N ALA A 250 4.99 -2.55 2.19
CA ALA A 250 5.01 -1.79 3.44
C ALA A 250 4.00 -2.34 4.47
N LEU A 251 2.77 -2.69 4.06
CA LEU A 251 1.77 -3.34 4.90
C LEU A 251 2.28 -4.66 5.51
N SER A 252 3.16 -5.38 4.83
CA SER A 252 3.63 -6.70 5.29
C SER A 252 4.98 -6.68 5.99
N THR A 253 5.82 -5.64 5.80
CA THR A 253 7.20 -5.57 6.28
C THR A 253 7.53 -4.29 7.07
N GLY A 254 6.64 -3.29 7.04
CA GLY A 254 6.88 -1.97 7.60
C GLY A 254 7.91 -1.13 6.83
N HIS A 255 8.35 -1.58 5.64
CA HIS A 255 9.39 -0.93 4.85
C HIS A 255 9.23 -1.23 3.34
N ALA A 256 9.97 -0.51 2.48
CA ALA A 256 10.07 -0.81 1.05
C ALA A 256 10.99 -2.02 0.76
N ALA A 257 10.65 -2.83 -0.27
CA ALA A 257 11.51 -3.94 -0.71
C ALA A 257 12.81 -3.43 -1.33
N VAL A 258 13.90 -4.19 -1.15
CA VAL A 258 15.22 -3.88 -1.70
C VAL A 258 15.52 -4.75 -2.92
N PHE A 259 16.15 -4.19 -3.94
CA PHE A 259 16.65 -5.00 -5.06
C PHE A 259 17.83 -5.84 -4.60
N LEU A 260 17.67 -7.16 -4.65
CA LEU A 260 18.65 -8.13 -4.15
C LEU A 260 19.20 -9.01 -5.28
N SER A 261 20.46 -9.39 -5.17
CA SER A 261 21.08 -10.46 -5.95
C SER A 261 21.83 -11.39 -4.99
N GLY A 262 21.52 -12.69 -5.04
CA GLY A 262 22.09 -13.64 -4.08
C GLY A 262 21.81 -13.28 -2.61
N GLY A 263 20.71 -12.61 -2.30
CA GLY A 263 20.35 -12.18 -0.95
C GLY A 263 21.09 -10.94 -0.44
N GLN A 264 21.87 -10.25 -1.29
CA GLN A 264 22.57 -9.01 -0.94
C GLN A 264 22.03 -7.84 -1.76
N PRO A 265 22.05 -6.60 -1.23
CA PRO A 265 21.72 -5.40 -2.01
C PRO A 265 22.55 -5.34 -3.29
N ALA A 266 21.89 -5.02 -4.40
CA ALA A 266 22.50 -4.98 -5.73
C ALA A 266 21.92 -3.84 -6.56
N VAL A 267 22.60 -3.51 -7.66
CA VAL A 267 22.15 -2.51 -8.62
C VAL A 267 21.16 -3.15 -9.60
N PRO A 268 19.93 -2.64 -9.73
CA PRO A 268 18.98 -3.14 -10.72
C PRO A 268 19.44 -2.76 -12.14
N PRO A 269 18.93 -3.43 -13.18
CA PRO A 269 19.14 -2.99 -14.57
C PRO A 269 18.73 -1.53 -14.75
N PRO A 270 19.44 -0.73 -15.57
CA PRO A 270 19.13 0.70 -15.75
C PRO A 270 17.69 0.99 -16.16
N SER A 271 17.06 0.09 -16.92
CA SER A 271 15.63 0.19 -17.31
C SER A 271 14.65 0.05 -16.15
N GLN A 272 15.12 -0.41 -14.99
CA GLN A 272 14.33 -0.60 -13.77
C GLN A 272 14.56 0.50 -12.73
N ILE A 273 15.49 1.42 -12.98
CA ILE A 273 15.73 2.60 -12.13
C ILE A 273 14.75 3.70 -12.54
N GLU A 274 14.03 4.24 -11.55
CA GLU A 274 13.08 5.33 -11.77
C GLU A 274 13.82 6.64 -12.13
N ASN A 275 13.29 7.38 -13.07
CA ASN A 275 13.81 8.68 -13.47
C ASN A 275 12.64 9.64 -13.72
N PRO A 276 12.37 10.58 -12.80
CA PRO A 276 11.26 11.52 -12.93
C PRO A 276 11.60 12.75 -13.77
N ASP A 277 12.84 12.91 -14.26
CA ASP A 277 13.20 14.11 -15.02
C ASP A 277 12.32 14.25 -16.26
N PRO A 278 11.76 15.44 -16.48
CA PRO A 278 10.92 15.70 -17.62
C PRO A 278 11.65 15.51 -18.94
N ARG A 279 10.95 15.06 -19.95
CA ARG A 279 11.48 14.96 -21.31
C ARG A 279 11.75 16.35 -21.84
N ARG A 280 12.98 16.60 -22.29
CA ARG A 280 13.40 17.91 -22.79
C ARG A 280 12.52 18.38 -23.97
N GLY A 281 12.09 19.61 -23.91
CA GLY A 281 11.27 20.23 -24.95
C GLY A 281 9.79 19.89 -24.88
N THR A 282 9.35 19.18 -23.84
CA THR A 282 7.94 18.84 -23.60
C THR A 282 7.38 19.58 -22.38
N ASN A 283 6.10 19.41 -22.12
CA ASN A 283 5.39 20.04 -21.02
C ASN A 283 5.41 19.15 -19.77
N ASN A 284 6.58 18.91 -19.18
CA ASN A 284 6.77 18.01 -18.04
C ASN A 284 6.36 16.55 -18.36
N TRP A 285 6.61 16.13 -19.59
CA TRP A 285 6.33 14.78 -20.03
C TRP A 285 7.45 13.85 -19.62
N TYR A 286 7.22 12.96 -18.65
CA TYR A 286 8.22 12.05 -18.15
C TYR A 286 8.60 10.97 -19.16
N THR A 287 9.85 10.51 -19.10
CA THR A 287 10.38 9.48 -20.00
C THR A 287 9.88 8.08 -19.65
N GLN A 288 9.50 7.86 -18.40
CA GLN A 288 8.87 6.63 -17.94
C GLN A 288 7.36 6.81 -17.85
N SER A 289 6.64 5.75 -18.16
CA SER A 289 5.21 5.64 -18.00
C SER A 289 4.81 4.17 -17.86
N GLY A 290 3.69 3.92 -17.19
CA GLY A 290 3.16 2.58 -16.95
C GLY A 290 4.03 1.74 -16.01
N TYR A 291 3.52 0.59 -15.64
CA TYR A 291 4.13 -0.29 -14.62
C TYR A 291 5.35 -1.08 -15.11
N ARG A 292 5.69 -0.99 -16.39
CA ARG A 292 6.86 -1.66 -16.97
C ARG A 292 8.03 -0.72 -17.21
N SER A 293 8.09 0.35 -16.42
CA SER A 293 9.20 1.32 -16.41
C SER A 293 9.99 1.18 -15.12
N GLY A 294 10.89 2.13 -14.83
CA GLY A 294 11.64 2.16 -13.59
C GLY A 294 10.75 2.15 -12.36
N SER A 295 11.10 1.35 -11.37
CA SER A 295 10.40 1.25 -10.08
C SER A 295 11.35 1.21 -8.89
N TYR A 296 12.66 1.31 -9.11
CA TYR A 296 13.66 1.32 -8.05
C TYR A 296 14.36 2.66 -7.90
N VAL A 297 14.59 3.07 -6.66
CA VAL A 297 15.28 4.32 -6.30
C VAL A 297 16.40 4.04 -5.30
N ALA A 298 17.61 4.53 -5.60
CA ALA A 298 18.72 4.57 -4.63
C ALA A 298 18.64 5.85 -3.81
N CYS A 299 17.78 5.90 -2.82
CA CYS A 299 17.46 7.14 -2.11
C CYS A 299 18.60 7.73 -1.25
N ALA A 300 19.69 6.97 -1.05
CA ALA A 300 20.93 7.50 -0.47
C ALA A 300 21.85 8.20 -1.49
N ASP A 301 21.61 8.00 -2.79
CA ASP A 301 22.41 8.58 -3.89
C ASP A 301 21.75 9.84 -4.44
N ALA A 302 22.21 11.01 -4.00
CA ALA A 302 21.68 12.29 -4.45
C ALA A 302 21.95 12.58 -5.96
N THR A 303 22.78 11.79 -6.63
CA THR A 303 23.03 11.96 -8.07
C THR A 303 21.98 11.26 -8.94
N GLN A 304 21.19 10.34 -8.37
CA GLN A 304 20.07 9.75 -9.10
C GLN A 304 18.97 10.81 -9.31
N PRO A 305 18.38 10.90 -10.52
CA PRO A 305 17.33 11.87 -10.83
C PRO A 305 16.19 11.85 -9.79
N GLY A 306 15.76 13.02 -9.36
CA GLY A 306 14.67 13.22 -8.40
C GLY A 306 15.03 13.03 -6.93
N VAL A 307 16.12 12.31 -6.61
CA VAL A 307 16.49 12.00 -5.22
C VAL A 307 16.89 13.25 -4.44
N SER A 308 17.73 14.12 -5.00
CA SER A 308 18.14 15.37 -4.32
C SER A 308 16.92 16.23 -3.96
N ALA A 309 15.94 16.35 -4.87
CA ALA A 309 14.75 17.18 -4.62
C ALA A 309 13.93 16.70 -3.41
N ILE A 310 13.80 15.38 -3.22
CA ILE A 310 13.12 14.82 -2.03
C ILE A 310 13.99 15.02 -0.78
N ARG A 311 15.29 14.77 -0.85
CA ARG A 311 16.19 14.95 0.31
C ARG A 311 16.25 16.41 0.76
N ASP A 312 16.30 17.35 -0.18
CA ASP A 312 16.26 18.78 0.12
C ASP A 312 14.94 19.16 0.79
N TYR A 313 13.81 18.60 0.32
CA TYR A 313 12.52 18.78 0.96
C TYR A 313 12.51 18.20 2.40
N LEU A 314 13.02 16.99 2.62
CA LEU A 314 13.13 16.40 3.97
C LEU A 314 13.94 17.29 4.92
N ALA A 315 14.98 17.96 4.43
CA ALA A 315 15.79 18.87 5.23
C ALA A 315 15.04 20.16 5.65
N THR A 316 13.93 20.47 5.00
CA THR A 316 13.06 21.62 5.37
C THR A 316 12.02 21.28 6.43
N LEU A 317 11.81 20.00 6.75
CA LEU A 317 10.81 19.57 7.72
C LEU A 317 11.16 20.11 9.13
N PRO A 318 10.16 20.53 9.93
CA PRO A 318 10.38 21.01 11.29
C PRO A 318 10.67 19.86 12.30
N TYR A 319 10.89 18.67 11.82
CA TYR A 319 11.25 17.46 12.59
C TYR A 319 12.17 16.57 11.74
N LYS A 320 12.90 15.68 12.41
CA LYS A 320 13.81 14.76 11.74
C LYS A 320 13.04 13.55 11.18
N ALA A 321 13.19 13.28 9.90
CA ALA A 321 12.63 12.09 9.27
C ALA A 321 13.21 10.79 9.88
N LEU A 322 12.41 9.71 9.87
CA LEU A 322 12.82 8.40 10.39
C LEU A 322 14.15 7.94 9.74
N ASN A 323 15.11 7.56 10.58
CA ASN A 323 16.42 7.04 10.16
C ASN A 323 17.08 7.87 9.04
N ASP A 324 17.03 9.20 9.14
CA ASP A 324 17.56 10.15 8.14
C ASP A 324 16.99 9.92 6.72
N GLY A 325 15.70 9.62 6.64
CA GLY A 325 14.99 9.31 5.39
C GLY A 325 14.89 7.82 5.09
N ASN A 326 15.36 6.97 5.99
CA ASN A 326 15.27 5.50 5.93
C ASN A 326 16.00 4.86 4.73
N CYS A 327 17.05 5.52 4.24
CA CYS A 327 17.83 5.18 3.05
C CYS A 327 19.18 4.56 3.43
N ALA A 328 19.41 3.29 3.13
CA ALA A 328 20.71 2.66 3.29
C ALA A 328 21.59 2.88 2.05
N PRO A 329 22.86 3.26 2.20
CA PRO A 329 23.79 3.38 1.06
C PRO A 329 23.88 2.07 0.26
N GLY A 330 23.94 2.18 -1.07
CA GLY A 330 24.07 1.03 -1.97
C GLY A 330 22.79 0.20 -2.13
N SER A 331 21.66 0.61 -1.53
CA SER A 331 20.37 -0.07 -1.65
C SER A 331 19.44 0.64 -2.62
N TYR A 332 18.76 -0.13 -3.45
CA TYR A 332 17.72 0.32 -4.36
C TYR A 332 16.36 -0.19 -3.87
N TYR A 333 15.44 0.71 -3.61
CA TYR A 333 14.14 0.44 -3.01
C TYR A 333 13.02 0.45 -4.04
N LEU A 334 12.12 -0.54 -3.96
CA LEU A 334 10.90 -0.57 -4.77
C LEU A 334 9.96 0.54 -4.32
N VAL A 335 9.54 1.39 -5.25
CA VAL A 335 8.63 2.51 -4.99
C VAL A 335 7.33 2.48 -5.81
N ASN A 336 7.24 1.57 -6.78
CA ASN A 336 6.04 1.35 -7.60
C ASN A 336 5.75 -0.16 -7.70
N ASN A 337 5.35 -0.64 -8.88
CA ASN A 337 4.84 -1.99 -9.11
C ASN A 337 5.79 -2.85 -9.92
N TYR A 338 6.14 -4.03 -9.38
CA TYR A 338 6.74 -5.12 -10.14
C TYR A 338 6.13 -6.46 -9.73
N ASP A 339 6.20 -7.43 -10.63
CA ASP A 339 5.63 -8.76 -10.40
C ASP A 339 6.36 -9.52 -9.27
N THR A 340 5.75 -10.57 -8.76
CA THR A 340 6.26 -11.35 -7.62
C THR A 340 7.57 -12.05 -7.90
N GLY A 341 8.44 -12.17 -6.88
CA GLY A 341 9.76 -12.83 -6.97
C GLY A 341 9.72 -14.34 -7.13
N TYR A 342 8.59 -14.96 -6.79
CA TYR A 342 8.39 -16.41 -6.87
C TYR A 342 7.20 -16.76 -7.75
N THR A 343 7.26 -17.94 -8.36
CA THR A 343 6.10 -18.59 -8.96
C THR A 343 5.20 -19.19 -7.88
N PHE A 344 3.97 -19.54 -8.24
CA PHE A 344 3.01 -20.15 -7.30
C PHE A 344 3.56 -21.40 -6.56
N ASP A 345 4.37 -22.21 -7.26
CA ASP A 345 4.98 -23.42 -6.70
C ASP A 345 6.28 -23.19 -5.90
N GLY A 346 6.65 -21.92 -5.68
CA GLY A 346 7.79 -21.54 -4.83
C GLY A 346 9.14 -21.55 -5.52
N LYS A 347 9.18 -21.54 -6.86
CA LYS A 347 10.43 -21.39 -7.61
C LYS A 347 10.72 -19.90 -7.83
N PRO A 348 11.96 -19.44 -7.64
CA PRO A 348 12.31 -18.06 -7.95
C PRO A 348 12.14 -17.78 -9.45
N LYS A 349 11.62 -16.59 -9.77
CA LYS A 349 11.51 -16.12 -11.15
C LYS A 349 12.84 -15.61 -11.67
N ASP A 350 12.98 -15.61 -13.00
CA ASP A 350 14.13 -15.03 -13.69
C ASP A 350 14.20 -13.51 -13.48
N LEU A 351 15.37 -12.99 -13.11
CA LEU A 351 15.67 -11.58 -12.87
C LEU A 351 16.35 -10.89 -14.05
N GLY A 352 16.25 -11.44 -15.26
CA GLY A 352 16.83 -10.84 -16.47
C GLY A 352 16.39 -9.38 -16.67
N SER A 353 17.19 -8.58 -17.38
CA SER A 353 16.98 -7.12 -17.56
C SER A 353 15.62 -6.75 -18.18
N ALA A 354 15.00 -7.67 -18.93
CA ALA A 354 13.66 -7.52 -19.50
C ALA A 354 12.53 -8.01 -18.56
N LYS A 355 12.87 -8.44 -17.35
CA LYS A 355 11.93 -8.97 -16.35
C LYS A 355 11.71 -7.93 -15.27
N PHE A 356 10.48 -7.47 -15.12
CA PHE A 356 10.07 -6.49 -14.12
C PHE A 356 9.52 -7.25 -12.91
N VAL A 357 10.43 -7.82 -12.13
CA VAL A 357 10.16 -8.72 -11.02
C VAL A 357 10.89 -8.22 -9.77
N VAL A 358 10.22 -8.24 -8.62
CA VAL A 358 10.87 -8.01 -7.33
C VAL A 358 11.73 -9.23 -7.00
N PRO A 359 13.05 -9.10 -6.78
CA PRO A 359 13.88 -10.22 -6.38
C PRO A 359 13.38 -10.88 -5.09
N PRO A 360 13.64 -12.20 -4.89
CA PRO A 360 13.36 -12.87 -3.63
C PRO A 360 13.83 -12.08 -2.41
N GLN A 361 12.90 -11.76 -1.49
CA GLN A 361 13.16 -10.94 -0.32
C GLN A 361 13.52 -11.80 0.90
N ILE A 362 14.45 -11.31 1.71
CA ILE A 362 14.89 -11.96 2.96
C ILE A 362 14.50 -11.15 4.20
N ALA A 363 13.92 -9.98 4.02
CA ALA A 363 13.47 -9.12 5.11
C ALA A 363 12.42 -9.83 5.98
N PRO A 364 12.43 -9.58 7.30
CA PRO A 364 11.34 -9.99 8.19
C PRO A 364 10.00 -9.46 7.68
N ASN A 365 8.96 -10.25 7.84
CA ASN A 365 7.60 -9.86 7.49
C ASN A 365 6.60 -10.41 8.50
N ILE A 366 5.39 -9.89 8.47
CA ILE A 366 4.36 -10.23 9.46
C ILE A 366 4.04 -11.73 9.49
N GLY A 367 4.03 -12.42 8.34
CA GLY A 367 3.78 -13.86 8.29
C GLY A 367 4.84 -14.67 9.04
N THR A 368 6.12 -14.30 8.89
CA THR A 368 7.23 -14.96 9.62
C THR A 368 7.23 -14.61 11.10
N ALA A 369 6.87 -13.37 11.47
CA ALA A 369 6.77 -12.94 12.87
C ALA A 369 5.66 -13.67 13.61
N LEU A 370 4.47 -13.78 13.00
CA LEU A 370 3.32 -14.53 13.52
C LEU A 370 3.66 -16.02 13.68
N ALA A 371 4.25 -16.64 12.65
CA ALA A 371 4.65 -18.05 12.70
C ALA A 371 5.65 -18.33 13.83
N LYS A 372 6.68 -17.48 13.99
CA LYS A 372 7.65 -17.57 15.09
C LYS A 372 6.99 -17.46 16.46
N ALA A 373 5.91 -16.73 16.55
CA ALA A 373 5.14 -16.53 17.78
C ALA A 373 4.05 -17.59 18.00
N ASN A 374 3.91 -18.59 17.12
CA ASN A 374 2.82 -19.57 17.13
C ASN A 374 1.43 -18.94 17.04
N VAL A 375 1.31 -17.82 16.32
CA VAL A 375 0.04 -17.18 15.99
C VAL A 375 -0.36 -17.61 14.59
N SER A 376 -1.55 -18.21 14.45
CA SER A 376 -2.04 -18.66 13.15
C SER A 376 -2.36 -17.50 12.23
N TRP A 377 -2.01 -17.63 10.96
CA TRP A 377 -2.28 -16.59 9.97
C TRP A 377 -2.52 -17.19 8.58
N LYS A 378 -3.27 -16.47 7.76
CA LYS A 378 -3.41 -16.74 6.33
C LYS A 378 -3.49 -15.43 5.54
N TRP A 379 -3.00 -15.48 4.30
CA TRP A 379 -3.16 -14.45 3.30
C TRP A 379 -4.07 -14.99 2.20
N TYR A 380 -5.27 -14.43 2.08
CA TYR A 380 -6.28 -14.87 1.13
C TYR A 380 -6.31 -13.90 -0.05
N SER A 381 -6.08 -14.39 -1.26
CA SER A 381 -6.09 -13.57 -2.47
C SER A 381 -7.10 -14.08 -3.48
N GLY A 382 -7.84 -13.14 -4.08
CA GLY A 382 -8.65 -13.40 -5.27
C GLY A 382 -7.82 -14.02 -6.38
N GLY A 383 -8.39 -14.95 -7.14
CA GLY A 383 -7.71 -15.63 -8.23
C GLY A 383 -6.72 -16.72 -7.80
N ARG A 384 -6.37 -16.87 -6.52
CA ARG A 384 -5.68 -18.08 -6.05
C ARG A 384 -6.63 -19.26 -6.08
N THR A 385 -6.13 -20.42 -6.54
CA THR A 385 -6.85 -21.70 -6.57
C THR A 385 -6.04 -22.76 -5.82
N GLY A 386 -6.59 -23.96 -5.63
CA GLY A 386 -5.85 -25.06 -5.01
C GLY A 386 -4.66 -25.56 -5.83
N SER A 387 -4.59 -25.24 -7.13
CA SER A 387 -3.57 -25.73 -8.06
C SER A 387 -2.82 -24.64 -8.84
N GLY A 388 -3.15 -23.37 -8.65
CA GLY A 388 -2.54 -22.31 -9.42
C GLY A 388 -3.17 -20.93 -9.19
N ILE A 389 -3.15 -20.13 -10.23
CA ILE A 389 -3.61 -18.75 -10.26
C ILE A 389 -4.50 -18.53 -11.49
N ASP A 390 -5.70 -17.99 -11.26
CA ASP A 390 -6.51 -17.37 -12.31
C ASP A 390 -6.01 -15.93 -12.49
N LYS A 391 -5.39 -15.64 -13.64
CA LYS A 391 -4.73 -14.37 -13.91
C LYS A 391 -5.69 -13.19 -14.06
N ASP A 392 -6.93 -13.44 -14.43
CA ASP A 392 -7.94 -12.39 -14.61
C ASP A 392 -8.49 -11.90 -13.26
N LEU A 393 -8.41 -12.75 -12.25
CA LEU A 393 -8.89 -12.49 -10.90
C LEU A 393 -7.78 -12.14 -9.90
N TYR A 394 -6.51 -12.47 -10.20
CA TYR A 394 -5.40 -12.38 -9.26
C TYR A 394 -4.56 -11.13 -9.46
N CYS A 395 -4.45 -10.34 -8.39
CA CYS A 395 -3.51 -9.23 -8.31
C CYS A 395 -2.14 -9.72 -7.81
N SER A 396 -1.17 -9.90 -8.69
CA SER A 396 0.16 -10.38 -8.31
C SER A 396 0.95 -9.38 -7.46
N ILE A 397 0.75 -8.08 -7.70
CA ILE A 397 1.41 -7.01 -6.94
C ILE A 397 0.77 -6.77 -5.57
N CYS A 398 -0.45 -7.29 -5.33
CA CYS A 398 -1.16 -7.22 -4.05
C CYS A 398 -0.82 -8.39 -3.10
N ASP A 399 0.12 -9.26 -3.47
CA ASP A 399 0.46 -10.46 -2.70
C ASP A 399 1.94 -10.45 -2.26
N PRO A 400 2.30 -9.57 -1.30
CA PRO A 400 3.69 -9.26 -0.95
C PRO A 400 4.44 -10.45 -0.35
N LEU A 401 3.74 -11.41 0.27
CA LEU A 401 4.39 -12.58 0.86
C LEU A 401 4.93 -13.55 -0.19
N THR A 402 4.50 -13.42 -1.46
CA THR A 402 5.10 -14.14 -2.59
C THR A 402 6.46 -13.62 -3.01
N HIS A 403 6.93 -12.51 -2.44
CA HIS A 403 8.33 -12.09 -2.56
C HIS A 403 9.23 -12.75 -1.50
N SER A 404 8.67 -13.21 -0.37
CA SER A 404 9.42 -13.67 0.79
C SER A 404 10.03 -15.06 0.58
N THR A 405 11.35 -15.16 0.64
CA THR A 405 12.07 -16.44 0.62
C THR A 405 11.61 -17.35 1.76
N ALA A 406 11.52 -16.81 2.97
CA ALA A 406 11.13 -17.59 4.15
C ALA A 406 9.71 -18.17 4.04
N VAL A 407 8.79 -17.48 3.38
CA VAL A 407 7.43 -17.97 3.15
C VAL A 407 7.42 -18.96 1.98
N MET A 408 7.95 -18.57 0.83
CA MET A 408 7.78 -19.31 -0.43
C MET A 408 8.54 -20.63 -0.50
N THR A 409 9.66 -20.75 0.25
CA THR A 409 10.50 -21.97 0.26
C THR A 409 10.27 -22.86 1.47
N SER A 410 9.23 -22.60 2.27
CA SER A 410 8.92 -23.37 3.48
C SER A 410 7.45 -23.83 3.53
N ALA A 411 7.07 -24.51 4.61
CA ALA A 411 5.68 -24.90 4.88
C ALA A 411 4.74 -23.69 5.02
N LEU A 412 5.26 -22.49 5.31
CA LEU A 412 4.47 -21.26 5.45
C LEU A 412 3.75 -20.87 4.16
N ARG A 413 4.24 -21.33 3.00
CA ARG A 413 3.55 -21.14 1.71
C ARG A 413 2.11 -21.65 1.72
N ALA A 414 1.82 -22.67 2.51
CA ALA A 414 0.47 -23.19 2.67
C ALA A 414 -0.52 -22.19 3.30
N ASN A 415 -0.03 -21.09 3.89
CA ASN A 415 -0.87 -20.03 4.44
C ASN A 415 -1.36 -19.03 3.37
N LEU A 416 -0.84 -19.13 2.13
CA LEU A 416 -1.31 -18.32 1.01
C LEU A 416 -2.50 -19.03 0.35
N GLN A 417 -3.71 -18.54 0.56
CA GLN A 417 -4.96 -19.22 0.29
C GLN A 417 -5.87 -18.47 -0.70
N SER A 418 -6.91 -19.15 -1.17
CA SER A 418 -7.96 -18.59 -2.02
C SER A 418 -9.08 -17.92 -1.21
N ILE A 419 -9.89 -17.08 -1.86
CA ILE A 419 -11.11 -16.51 -1.27
C ILE A 419 -12.14 -17.60 -0.93
N ASP A 420 -12.20 -18.68 -1.69
CA ASP A 420 -13.05 -19.84 -1.33
C ASP A 420 -12.62 -20.48 -0.01
N ALA A 421 -11.32 -20.52 0.27
CA ALA A 421 -10.81 -21.00 1.55
C ALA A 421 -11.21 -20.04 2.68
N LEU A 422 -11.14 -18.71 2.47
CA LEU A 422 -11.62 -17.74 3.43
C LEU A 422 -13.08 -18.01 3.80
N PHE A 423 -13.95 -18.12 2.81
CA PHE A 423 -15.38 -18.33 3.08
C PHE A 423 -15.67 -19.68 3.77
N ARG A 424 -14.83 -20.69 3.60
CA ARG A 424 -14.92 -21.93 4.43
C ARG A 424 -14.48 -21.65 5.86
N ASP A 425 -13.32 -21.02 6.05
CA ASP A 425 -12.73 -20.73 7.36
C ASP A 425 -13.63 -19.81 8.21
N LEU A 426 -14.33 -18.85 7.60
CA LEU A 426 -15.33 -18.00 8.27
C LEU A 426 -16.55 -18.79 8.80
N GLY A 427 -16.71 -20.05 8.45
CA GLY A 427 -17.79 -20.92 8.95
C GLY A 427 -17.44 -21.64 10.26
N ASP A 428 -16.17 -21.71 10.65
CA ASP A 428 -15.69 -22.51 11.78
C ASP A 428 -14.56 -21.77 12.52
N GLU A 429 -14.77 -21.47 13.81
CA GLU A 429 -13.80 -20.77 14.65
C GLU A 429 -12.45 -21.50 14.79
N HIS A 430 -12.43 -22.83 14.62
CA HIS A 430 -11.21 -23.62 14.73
C HIS A 430 -10.35 -23.57 13.45
N THR A 431 -10.92 -23.17 12.32
CA THR A 431 -10.22 -23.04 11.03
C THR A 431 -9.89 -21.60 10.66
N LEU A 432 -10.63 -20.64 11.23
CA LEU A 432 -10.32 -19.21 11.06
C LEU A 432 -9.02 -18.86 11.81
N PRO A 433 -7.97 -18.36 11.12
CA PRO A 433 -6.74 -18.03 11.81
C PRO A 433 -6.89 -16.78 12.69
N ALA A 434 -5.94 -16.58 13.59
CA ALA A 434 -5.86 -15.39 14.44
C ALA A 434 -5.68 -14.10 13.61
N VAL A 435 -4.90 -14.17 12.52
CA VAL A 435 -4.69 -13.02 11.61
C VAL A 435 -4.96 -13.43 10.17
N SER A 436 -5.85 -12.72 9.50
CA SER A 436 -6.24 -12.91 8.11
C SER A 436 -6.04 -11.62 7.31
N PHE A 437 -5.25 -11.67 6.23
CA PHE A 437 -5.25 -10.62 5.22
C PHE A 437 -6.09 -11.09 4.04
N VAL A 438 -6.92 -10.20 3.49
CA VAL A 438 -7.91 -10.54 2.46
C VAL A 438 -7.81 -9.54 1.32
N ILE A 439 -7.47 -10.03 0.14
CA ILE A 439 -7.37 -9.25 -1.09
C ILE A 439 -8.51 -9.71 -2.01
N PRO A 440 -9.47 -8.85 -2.33
CA PRO A 440 -10.55 -9.19 -3.25
C PRO A 440 -10.05 -9.61 -4.63
N PRO A 441 -10.83 -10.37 -5.41
CA PRO A 441 -10.54 -10.57 -6.83
C PRO A 441 -10.51 -9.24 -7.58
N ASN A 442 -9.68 -9.11 -8.61
CA ASN A 442 -9.54 -7.88 -9.42
C ASN A 442 -10.88 -7.20 -9.76
N PRO A 443 -11.92 -7.90 -10.26
CA PRO A 443 -13.20 -7.25 -10.59
C PRO A 443 -13.99 -6.76 -9.35
N GLU A 444 -13.57 -7.11 -8.13
CA GLU A 444 -14.23 -6.78 -6.86
C GLU A 444 -13.35 -5.94 -5.95
N SER A 445 -12.19 -5.48 -6.43
CA SER A 445 -11.17 -4.80 -5.61
C SER A 445 -11.49 -3.32 -5.32
N GLY A 446 -12.35 -2.69 -6.09
CA GLY A 446 -12.62 -1.25 -6.03
C GLY A 446 -11.79 -0.42 -7.02
N HIS A 447 -10.78 -1.01 -7.67
CA HIS A 447 -9.86 -0.32 -8.57
C HIS A 447 -10.60 0.36 -9.74
N PRO A 448 -10.48 1.68 -9.91
CA PRO A 448 -11.34 2.45 -10.82
C PRO A 448 -11.37 1.96 -12.27
N ALA A 449 -10.24 1.53 -12.79
CA ALA A 449 -10.09 1.14 -14.19
C ALA A 449 -10.92 -0.09 -14.59
N TYR A 450 -10.98 -1.11 -13.74
CA TYR A 450 -11.57 -2.42 -14.07
C TYR A 450 -12.54 -2.94 -13.01
N SER A 451 -12.65 -2.27 -11.88
CA SER A 451 -13.59 -2.53 -10.80
C SER A 451 -14.34 -1.23 -10.45
N THR A 452 -15.12 -1.25 -9.38
CA THR A 452 -15.89 -0.10 -8.90
C THR A 452 -16.06 -0.17 -7.38
N VAL A 453 -16.35 0.96 -6.73
CA VAL A 453 -16.71 0.98 -5.31
C VAL A 453 -17.90 0.05 -5.04
N SER A 454 -18.89 0.02 -5.94
CA SER A 454 -20.05 -0.87 -5.78
C SER A 454 -19.69 -2.36 -5.85
N ALA A 455 -18.65 -2.72 -6.59
CA ALA A 455 -18.16 -4.11 -6.64
C ALA A 455 -17.42 -4.49 -5.35
N LEU A 456 -16.63 -3.59 -4.79
CA LEU A 456 -16.00 -3.79 -3.49
C LEU A 456 -17.05 -3.93 -2.37
N GLU A 457 -18.09 -3.11 -2.36
CA GLU A 457 -19.20 -3.25 -1.41
C GLU A 457 -19.91 -4.61 -1.51
N LYS A 458 -20.10 -5.11 -2.75
CA LYS A 458 -20.67 -6.45 -2.98
C LYS A 458 -19.79 -7.58 -2.45
N PHE A 459 -18.47 -7.42 -2.47
CA PHE A 459 -17.54 -8.36 -1.85
C PHE A 459 -17.59 -8.28 -0.32
N LEU A 460 -17.57 -7.08 0.25
CA LEU A 460 -17.56 -6.84 1.70
C LEU A 460 -18.85 -7.32 2.38
N THR A 461 -20.00 -7.12 1.76
CA THR A 461 -21.31 -7.41 2.35
C THR A 461 -21.44 -8.87 2.81
N PRO A 462 -21.25 -9.90 1.96
CA PRO A 462 -21.37 -11.29 2.37
C PRO A 462 -20.26 -11.72 3.34
N LEU A 463 -19.05 -11.17 3.22
CA LEU A 463 -17.94 -11.46 4.12
C LEU A 463 -18.29 -11.03 5.55
N ILE A 464 -18.65 -9.76 5.75
CA ILE A 464 -18.98 -9.21 7.06
C ILE A 464 -20.26 -9.87 7.63
N ALA A 465 -21.25 -10.10 6.78
CA ALA A 465 -22.48 -10.80 7.20
C ALA A 465 -22.19 -12.22 7.70
N LYS A 466 -21.29 -12.95 7.03
CA LYS A 466 -20.92 -14.31 7.42
C LYS A 466 -20.18 -14.35 8.77
N VAL A 467 -19.27 -13.41 9.02
CA VAL A 467 -18.61 -13.26 10.33
C VAL A 467 -19.63 -12.97 11.43
N LYS A 468 -20.53 -12.01 11.19
CA LYS A 468 -21.57 -11.61 12.16
C LYS A 468 -22.62 -12.70 12.43
N ALA A 469 -22.87 -13.58 11.46
CA ALA A 469 -23.81 -14.69 11.60
C ALA A 469 -23.30 -15.83 12.49
N ASN A 470 -21.99 -15.86 12.79
CA ASN A 470 -21.39 -16.81 13.72
C ASN A 470 -21.02 -16.13 15.05
N PRO A 471 -21.83 -16.24 16.12
CA PRO A 471 -21.56 -15.56 17.38
C PRO A 471 -20.23 -15.96 18.04
N ALA A 472 -19.75 -17.19 17.87
CA ALA A 472 -18.49 -17.66 18.42
C ALA A 472 -17.29 -16.92 17.77
N ILE A 473 -17.37 -16.65 16.47
CA ILE A 473 -16.38 -15.86 15.73
C ILE A 473 -16.59 -14.36 16.01
N TRP A 474 -17.83 -13.87 15.81
CA TRP A 474 -18.11 -12.43 15.90
C TRP A 474 -17.70 -11.80 17.24
N SER A 475 -18.00 -12.49 18.37
CA SER A 475 -17.70 -11.99 19.72
C SER A 475 -16.21 -11.75 19.99
N LYS A 476 -15.32 -12.20 19.11
CA LYS A 476 -13.86 -12.16 19.28
C LYS A 476 -13.14 -11.54 18.07
N THR A 477 -13.88 -10.98 17.11
CA THR A 477 -13.33 -10.57 15.81
C THR A 477 -13.30 -9.06 15.65
N ALA A 478 -12.22 -8.55 15.06
CA ALA A 478 -12.16 -7.25 14.42
C ALA A 478 -11.92 -7.41 12.92
N ILE A 479 -12.66 -6.65 12.12
CA ILE A 479 -12.46 -6.53 10.66
C ILE A 479 -12.01 -5.11 10.39
N LEU A 480 -10.84 -4.93 9.79
CA LEU A 480 -10.34 -3.66 9.27
C LEU A 480 -10.56 -3.65 7.76
N VAL A 481 -11.18 -2.60 7.25
CA VAL A 481 -11.40 -2.40 5.81
C VAL A 481 -10.68 -1.14 5.38
N THR A 482 -9.77 -1.27 4.42
CA THR A 482 -9.00 -0.16 3.86
C THR A 482 -8.77 -0.36 2.36
N THR A 483 -8.07 0.59 1.73
CA THR A 483 -7.50 0.47 0.38
C THR A 483 -5.99 0.64 0.46
N ASP A 484 -5.28 0.14 -0.55
CA ASP A 484 -3.82 0.14 -0.62
C ASP A 484 -3.22 1.52 -0.84
N GLU A 485 -3.85 2.34 -1.67
CA GLU A 485 -3.43 3.70 -1.98
C GLU A 485 -4.59 4.58 -2.45
N GLY A 486 -4.32 5.89 -2.57
CA GLY A 486 -5.31 6.85 -3.04
C GLY A 486 -5.54 6.85 -4.55
N GLY A 487 -4.78 6.05 -5.33
CA GLY A 487 -4.94 5.87 -6.77
C GLY A 487 -4.84 7.17 -7.58
N GLY A 488 -4.08 8.17 -7.11
CA GLY A 488 -3.95 9.47 -7.78
C GLY A 488 -5.17 10.38 -7.66
N TYR A 489 -6.20 10.00 -6.93
CA TYR A 489 -7.35 10.86 -6.63
C TYR A 489 -7.02 11.91 -5.57
N TYR A 490 -7.61 13.08 -5.75
CA TYR A 490 -7.46 14.21 -4.83
C TYR A 490 -7.89 13.85 -3.41
N ASP A 491 -7.11 14.34 -2.44
CA ASP A 491 -7.42 14.27 -1.02
C ASP A 491 -6.99 15.57 -0.33
N SER A 492 -7.90 16.15 0.46
CA SER A 492 -7.68 17.44 1.12
C SER A 492 -6.98 17.32 2.48
N GLY A 493 -6.74 16.10 3.02
CA GLY A 493 -6.23 15.87 4.37
C GLY A 493 -4.77 16.23 4.57
N TYR A 494 -4.33 16.42 5.81
CA TYR A 494 -2.93 16.60 6.17
C TYR A 494 -2.14 15.33 5.81
N VAL A 495 -0.89 15.49 5.39
CA VAL A 495 0.05 14.39 5.15
C VAL A 495 1.32 14.64 5.95
N GLN A 496 1.70 13.70 6.80
CA GLN A 496 2.97 13.69 7.49
C GLN A 496 4.01 12.95 6.63
N ILE A 497 5.17 13.55 6.44
CA ILE A 497 6.28 12.87 5.76
C ILE A 497 7.12 12.14 6.80
N LEU A 498 7.08 10.81 6.80
CA LEU A 498 7.80 9.99 7.78
C LEU A 498 9.25 9.78 7.42
N ASP A 499 9.53 9.54 6.12
CA ASP A 499 10.85 9.26 5.57
C ASP A 499 10.90 9.63 4.07
N PHE A 500 11.90 9.13 3.34
CA PHE A 500 12.03 9.37 1.89
C PHE A 500 10.83 8.84 1.08
N PHE A 501 10.11 7.86 1.59
CA PHE A 501 9.00 7.22 0.88
C PHE A 501 7.64 7.89 1.14
N GLY A 502 7.56 8.85 2.01
CA GLY A 502 6.35 9.60 2.34
C GLY A 502 5.87 9.28 3.75
N ASP A 503 4.62 9.47 4.01
CA ASP A 503 3.34 8.93 3.58
C ASP A 503 2.70 9.66 2.39
N GLY A 504 1.62 9.05 1.89
CA GLY A 504 0.79 9.61 0.83
C GLY A 504 -0.58 10.13 1.31
N THR A 505 -1.50 10.22 0.37
CA THR A 505 -2.87 10.66 0.62
C THR A 505 -3.56 9.77 1.64
N ARG A 506 -4.58 10.32 2.29
CA ARG A 506 -5.45 9.50 3.13
C ARG A 506 -6.20 8.49 2.29
N VAL A 507 -6.40 7.32 2.88
CA VAL A 507 -7.30 6.28 2.41
C VAL A 507 -8.30 5.91 3.51
N ALA A 508 -9.38 5.22 3.18
CA ALA A 508 -10.36 4.82 4.18
C ALA A 508 -9.78 3.79 5.17
N MET A 509 -10.14 3.91 6.44
CA MET A 509 -9.98 2.85 7.44
C MET A 509 -11.28 2.73 8.22
N VAL A 510 -11.92 1.56 8.13
CA VAL A 510 -13.15 1.23 8.85
C VAL A 510 -12.89 0.02 9.73
N ALA A 511 -13.15 0.15 11.04
CA ALA A 511 -13.01 -0.95 12.00
C ALA A 511 -14.39 -1.49 12.39
N VAL A 512 -14.70 -2.70 11.92
CA VAL A 512 -15.97 -3.40 12.17
C VAL A 512 -15.77 -4.49 13.22
N SER A 513 -16.33 -4.32 14.39
CA SER A 513 -16.15 -5.22 15.54
C SER A 513 -17.26 -4.99 16.58
N PRO A 514 -17.61 -5.98 17.42
CA PRO A 514 -18.43 -5.73 18.60
C PRO A 514 -17.76 -4.76 19.60
N PHE A 515 -16.43 -4.60 19.50
CA PHE A 515 -15.63 -3.68 20.32
C PHE A 515 -15.36 -2.34 19.64
N ALA A 516 -15.71 -2.15 18.36
CA ALA A 516 -15.51 -0.88 17.69
C ALA A 516 -16.41 0.21 18.31
N ARG A 517 -15.87 1.41 18.48
CA ARG A 517 -16.64 2.56 18.93
C ARG A 517 -17.72 2.89 17.90
N ARG A 518 -18.96 3.00 18.33
CA ARG A 518 -20.08 3.17 17.41
C ARG A 518 -20.19 4.59 16.87
N GLY A 519 -20.23 4.74 15.54
CA GLY A 519 -20.36 6.04 14.84
C GLY A 519 -19.23 7.01 15.19
N TYR A 520 -18.06 6.49 15.55
CA TYR A 520 -16.92 7.25 16.01
C TYR A 520 -15.97 7.56 14.86
N VAL A 521 -15.47 8.78 14.82
CA VAL A 521 -14.43 9.23 13.90
C VAL A 521 -13.15 9.50 14.68
N ASP A 522 -12.11 8.76 14.40
CA ASP A 522 -10.79 8.92 15.01
C ASP A 522 -9.89 9.77 14.12
N HIS A 523 -9.26 10.79 14.71
CA HIS A 523 -8.37 11.73 14.01
C HIS A 523 -6.88 11.42 14.22
N THR A 524 -6.55 10.35 14.97
CA THR A 524 -5.17 9.94 15.19
C THR A 524 -4.50 9.62 13.86
N TYR A 525 -3.25 10.05 13.71
CA TYR A 525 -2.48 9.78 12.49
C TYR A 525 -2.07 8.32 12.39
N TYR A 526 -2.43 7.67 11.30
CA TYR A 526 -2.15 6.28 11.00
C TYR A 526 -1.65 6.11 9.56
N ASP A 527 -0.94 5.01 9.30
CA ASP A 527 -0.67 4.51 7.95
C ASP A 527 -0.88 2.99 7.88
N HIS A 528 -0.52 2.35 6.77
CA HIS A 528 -0.62 0.90 6.62
C HIS A 528 0.17 0.12 7.67
N VAL A 529 1.29 0.66 8.14
CA VAL A 529 2.13 0.02 9.16
C VAL A 529 1.46 0.06 10.54
N SER A 530 0.47 0.90 10.75
CA SER A 530 -0.39 0.88 11.94
C SER A 530 -1.12 -0.45 12.14
N VAL A 531 -1.38 -1.20 11.04
CA VAL A 531 -1.93 -2.56 11.12
C VAL A 531 -0.90 -3.52 11.76
N LEU A 532 0.38 -3.39 11.43
CA LEU A 532 1.45 -4.16 12.07
C LEU A 532 1.54 -3.84 13.56
N LYS A 533 1.53 -2.55 13.92
CA LYS A 533 1.53 -2.10 15.33
C LYS A 533 0.33 -2.64 16.11
N PHE A 534 -0.87 -2.70 15.50
CA PHE A 534 -2.03 -3.32 16.12
C PHE A 534 -1.79 -4.81 16.39
N ILE A 535 -1.29 -5.56 15.40
CA ILE A 535 -0.98 -6.98 15.54
C ILE A 535 0.08 -7.20 16.62
N GLU A 536 1.16 -6.44 16.58
CA GLU A 536 2.25 -6.50 17.56
C GLU A 536 1.75 -6.25 18.97
N ARG A 537 0.97 -5.20 19.18
CA ARG A 537 0.39 -4.89 20.47
C ARG A 537 -0.57 -5.98 20.96
N ASN A 538 -1.45 -6.47 20.06
CA ASN A 538 -2.47 -7.44 20.46
C ASN A 538 -1.88 -8.83 20.78
N TRP A 539 -0.91 -9.29 19.99
CA TRP A 539 -0.25 -10.58 20.20
C TRP A 539 1.12 -10.47 20.91
N ARG A 540 1.48 -9.28 21.40
CA ARG A 540 2.72 -9.01 22.15
C ARG A 540 3.96 -9.42 21.36
N LEU A 541 4.04 -9.00 20.11
CA LEU A 541 5.19 -9.20 19.23
C LEU A 541 6.12 -7.98 19.29
N PRO A 542 7.43 -8.16 19.08
CA PRO A 542 8.33 -7.03 18.85
C PRO A 542 8.11 -6.46 17.43
N PRO A 543 8.57 -5.23 17.17
CA PRO A 543 8.64 -4.70 15.82
C PRO A 543 9.41 -5.62 14.86
N LEU A 544 9.08 -5.57 13.58
CA LEU A 544 9.61 -6.49 12.57
C LEU A 544 11.13 -6.33 12.36
N SER A 545 11.63 -5.10 12.36
CA SER A 545 13.07 -4.79 12.23
C SER A 545 13.36 -3.38 12.73
N ASP A 546 14.64 -3.07 12.98
CA ASP A 546 15.07 -1.74 13.42
C ASP A 546 14.81 -0.62 12.40
N ARG A 547 14.50 -0.97 11.15
CA ARG A 547 14.25 -0.02 10.08
C ARG A 547 12.78 0.07 9.67
N SER A 548 11.93 -0.80 10.19
CA SER A 548 10.51 -0.76 9.89
C SER A 548 9.79 0.35 10.66
N ARG A 549 8.76 0.93 10.06
CA ARG A 549 8.01 2.07 10.61
C ARG A 549 7.19 1.73 11.86
N ASP A 550 6.97 0.45 12.15
CA ASP A 550 6.33 -0.02 13.38
C ASP A 550 7.10 0.36 14.65
N ASN A 551 8.39 0.75 14.54
CA ASN A 551 9.16 1.36 15.63
C ASN A 551 8.78 2.81 15.95
N LEU A 552 8.02 3.49 15.09
CA LEU A 552 7.60 4.88 15.36
C LEU A 552 6.71 4.96 16.60
N PRO A 553 6.82 6.03 17.40
CA PRO A 553 5.96 6.22 18.56
C PRO A 553 4.49 6.39 18.15
N ASN A 554 3.58 6.16 19.08
CA ASN A 554 2.18 6.56 18.90
C ASN A 554 2.08 8.09 18.89
N PRO A 555 1.17 8.68 18.09
CA PRO A 555 1.00 10.13 18.02
C PRO A 555 0.57 10.73 19.36
N GLU A 556 1.21 11.84 19.73
CA GLU A 556 0.77 12.74 20.80
C GLU A 556 -0.04 13.86 20.15
N MET A 557 -1.36 13.87 20.37
CA MET A 557 -2.27 14.86 19.81
C MET A 557 -2.40 16.01 20.79
N THR A 558 -1.94 17.22 20.42
CA THR A 558 -2.16 18.43 21.18
C THR A 558 -3.46 19.07 20.71
N GLY A 559 -4.38 19.41 21.57
CA GLY A 559 -5.74 19.84 21.23
C GLY A 559 -5.92 21.03 20.28
N ALA A 560 -4.83 21.61 19.73
CA ALA A 560 -4.88 22.70 18.77
C ALA A 560 -5.20 22.23 17.34
N ASP A 561 -4.69 21.08 16.91
CA ASP A 561 -4.99 20.44 15.63
C ASP A 561 -5.03 18.91 15.85
N PRO A 562 -6.21 18.27 15.77
CA PRO A 562 -6.34 16.86 16.03
C PRO A 562 -5.77 15.96 14.91
N TYR A 563 -5.29 16.54 13.80
CA TYR A 563 -4.76 15.81 12.66
C TYR A 563 -3.23 15.78 12.61
N VAL A 564 -2.54 16.63 13.39
CA VAL A 564 -1.10 16.82 13.32
C VAL A 564 -0.43 16.36 14.62
N PRO A 565 0.32 15.24 14.62
CA PRO A 565 1.05 14.80 15.81
C PRO A 565 2.08 15.83 16.29
N ALA A 566 2.18 16.04 17.60
CA ALA A 566 3.18 16.91 18.21
C ALA A 566 4.58 16.28 18.18
N ASN A 567 4.66 14.96 18.31
CA ASN A 567 5.89 14.17 18.39
C ASN A 567 6.30 13.53 17.05
N ARG A 568 6.10 14.25 15.94
CA ARG A 568 6.44 13.78 14.58
C ARG A 568 7.91 13.36 14.44
N PRO A 569 8.23 12.28 13.68
CA PRO A 569 7.30 11.39 12.98
C PRO A 569 6.67 10.36 13.93
N ALA A 570 5.38 10.12 13.80
CA ALA A 570 4.63 9.21 14.67
C ALA A 570 3.43 8.61 13.93
N ILE A 571 3.16 7.32 14.15
CA ILE A 571 1.98 6.60 13.66
C ILE A 571 1.32 5.81 14.78
N GLY A 572 0.00 5.77 14.81
CA GLY A 572 -0.77 5.09 15.83
C GLY A 572 -0.85 3.57 15.63
N ASP A 573 -1.45 2.88 16.60
CA ASP A 573 -1.61 1.43 16.64
C ASP A 573 -3.08 0.98 16.46
N LEU A 574 -3.95 1.84 15.96
CA LEU A 574 -5.38 1.62 15.73
C LEU A 574 -6.22 1.28 16.97
N MET A 575 -5.64 1.21 18.16
CA MET A 575 -6.38 0.84 19.37
C MET A 575 -7.47 1.86 19.75
N ASN A 576 -7.33 3.13 19.32
CA ASN A 576 -8.31 4.18 19.57
C ASN A 576 -9.66 3.94 18.87
N LEU A 577 -9.70 3.12 17.83
CA LEU A 577 -10.93 2.72 17.13
C LEU A 577 -11.82 1.80 17.98
N PHE A 578 -11.29 1.24 19.07
CA PHE A 578 -11.96 0.24 19.90
C PHE A 578 -12.21 0.74 21.31
N GLN A 579 -13.15 0.06 21.98
CA GLN A 579 -13.44 0.19 23.41
C GLN A 579 -13.62 -1.21 23.97
N PHE A 580 -12.74 -1.62 24.89
CA PHE A 580 -12.72 -2.94 25.50
C PHE A 580 -13.28 -2.92 26.91
#